data_282adb1564e7fb242602e33d0bc39c87
#
_entry.id   282adb1564e7fb242602e33d0bc39c87
#
_cell.length_a   1.000
_cell.length_b   1.000
_cell.length_c   1.000
_cell.angle_alpha   90.00
_cell.angle_beta   90.00
_cell.angle_gamma   90.00
#
_symmetry.space_group_name_H-M   'P 1'
#
loop_
_entity.id
_entity.type
_entity.pdbx_description
1 polymer ?
#
loop_
_entity_poly.entity_id
_entity_poly.type
_entity_poly.pdbx_seq_one_letter_code
_entity_poly.pdbx_strand_id
1 'polypeptide(L)'
;MDTVNNLPSATVDEIPEGAPVLDVREQNEWDAGHIEGAQHLPLSQLAERAEEVPLDQDVYVICRSGGRSLRATAYLAQYGYDPVNVLGGMGAWADAGKPIVSETGEAARVL
;
A
#
# COMPACT_ATOMS: atom_id res chain seq x y z
N MET A 1 -11.01 -6.98 -16.13
CA MET A 1 -10.69 -6.39 -14.81
C MET A 1 -9.64 -7.25 -14.12
N ASP A 2 -8.56 -6.62 -13.67
CA ASP A 2 -7.48 -7.35 -13.01
C ASP A 2 -7.81 -7.66 -11.58
N THR A 3 -7.77 -8.96 -11.25
CA THR A 3 -7.99 -9.41 -9.87
C THR A 3 -6.97 -10.47 -9.51
N VAL A 4 -6.65 -10.56 -8.21
CA VAL A 4 -5.83 -11.62 -7.64
C VAL A 4 -6.69 -12.28 -6.59
N ASN A 5 -6.94 -13.59 -6.71
CA ASN A 5 -7.83 -14.33 -5.81
C ASN A 5 -9.21 -13.66 -5.69
N ASN A 6 -9.74 -13.17 -6.83
CA ASN A 6 -11.01 -12.46 -6.91
C ASN A 6 -11.01 -11.11 -6.19
N LEU A 7 -9.84 -10.56 -5.89
CA LEU A 7 -9.71 -9.25 -5.27
C LEU A 7 -9.24 -8.25 -6.31
N PRO A 8 -9.70 -7.00 -6.24
CA PRO A 8 -9.23 -5.95 -7.15
C PRO A 8 -7.72 -5.75 -7.01
N SER A 9 -7.06 -5.55 -8.13
CA SER A 9 -5.63 -5.30 -8.15
C SER A 9 -5.27 -4.30 -9.24
N ALA A 10 -4.13 -3.65 -9.07
CA ALA A 10 -3.62 -2.65 -10.00
C ALA A 10 -2.10 -2.69 -10.00
N THR A 11 -1.50 -2.32 -11.13
CA THR A 11 -0.05 -2.09 -11.17
C THR A 11 0.24 -0.70 -10.61
N VAL A 12 1.52 -0.43 -10.33
CA VAL A 12 1.90 0.89 -9.79
C VAL A 12 1.55 2.02 -10.77
N ASP A 13 1.54 1.76 -12.06
CA ASP A 13 1.22 2.77 -13.07
C ASP A 13 -0.29 3.04 -13.16
N GLU A 14 -1.10 2.17 -12.62
CA GLU A 14 -2.56 2.30 -12.65
C GLU A 14 -3.11 3.04 -11.43
N ILE A 15 -2.27 3.41 -10.48
CA ILE A 15 -2.72 4.16 -9.30
C ILE A 15 -3.00 5.59 -9.72
N PRO A 16 -4.25 6.08 -9.59
CA PRO A 16 -4.56 7.45 -9.96
C PRO A 16 -3.79 8.44 -9.09
N GLU A 17 -3.37 9.55 -9.69
CA GLU A 17 -2.68 10.60 -8.93
C GLU A 17 -3.63 11.13 -7.84
N GLY A 18 -3.10 11.26 -6.63
CA GLY A 18 -3.89 11.76 -5.50
C GLY A 18 -4.76 10.71 -4.83
N ALA A 19 -4.77 9.46 -5.33
CA ALA A 19 -5.56 8.41 -4.71
C ALA A 19 -4.98 8.03 -3.32
N PRO A 20 -5.85 7.62 -2.38
CA PRO A 20 -5.36 7.12 -1.10
C PRO A 20 -4.48 5.88 -1.28
N VAL A 21 -3.31 5.89 -0.68
CA VAL A 21 -2.39 4.74 -0.66
C VAL A 21 -2.17 4.33 0.79
N LEU A 22 -2.37 3.05 1.06
CA LEU A 22 -2.20 2.47 2.39
C LEU A 22 -0.98 1.56 2.38
N ASP A 23 0.07 1.93 3.10
CA ASP A 23 1.30 1.16 3.21
C ASP A 23 1.23 0.30 4.46
N VAL A 24 1.24 -1.03 4.27
CA VAL A 24 1.06 -1.99 5.37
C VAL A 24 2.37 -2.66 5.78
N ARG A 25 3.51 -2.04 5.40
CA ARG A 25 4.83 -2.54 5.79
C ARG A 25 5.17 -2.18 7.22
N GLU A 26 6.29 -2.71 7.72
CA GLU A 26 6.77 -2.40 9.06
C GLU A 26 7.38 -1.00 9.13
N GLN A 27 7.55 -0.51 10.38
CA GLN A 27 8.03 0.85 10.61
C GLN A 27 9.40 1.12 9.99
N ASN A 28 10.32 0.17 10.09
CA ASN A 28 11.66 0.35 9.53
C ASN A 28 11.65 0.45 8.00
N GLU A 29 10.75 -0.29 7.36
CA GLU A 29 10.58 -0.22 5.91
C GLU A 29 10.02 1.14 5.49
N TRP A 30 9.01 1.61 6.23
CA TRP A 30 8.40 2.91 5.99
C TRP A 30 9.44 4.02 6.16
N ASP A 31 10.18 3.99 7.27
CA ASP A 31 11.16 5.04 7.56
C ASP A 31 12.25 5.14 6.50
N ALA A 32 12.67 4.01 5.94
CA ALA A 32 13.72 4.00 4.92
C ALA A 32 13.27 4.57 3.58
N GLY A 33 11.99 4.41 3.24
CA GLY A 33 11.46 4.97 2.02
C GLY A 33 10.00 4.62 1.82
N HIS A 34 9.17 5.63 1.57
CA HIS A 34 7.75 5.44 1.34
C HIS A 34 7.21 6.47 0.35
N ILE A 35 6.01 6.23 -0.14
CA ILE A 35 5.34 7.16 -1.04
C ILE A 35 4.88 8.37 -0.23
N GLU A 36 5.22 9.56 -0.68
CA GLU A 36 4.80 10.79 -0.02
C GLU A 36 3.28 10.88 -0.03
N GLY A 37 2.70 11.20 1.14
CA GLY A 37 1.25 11.30 1.28
C GLY A 37 0.55 9.98 1.57
N ALA A 38 1.26 8.86 1.54
CA ALA A 38 0.65 7.56 1.89
C ALA A 38 0.37 7.49 3.38
N GLN A 39 -0.65 6.71 3.72
CA GLN A 39 -0.97 6.39 5.11
C GLN A 39 -0.18 5.15 5.51
N HIS A 40 0.43 5.17 6.69
CA HIS A 40 1.14 4.02 7.21
C HIS A 40 0.30 3.30 8.27
N LEU A 41 0.05 2.01 8.03
CA LEU A 41 -0.71 1.19 8.96
C LEU A 41 -0.22 -0.26 8.81
N PRO A 42 0.74 -0.68 9.64
CA PRO A 42 1.31 -2.02 9.52
C PRO A 42 0.26 -3.12 9.56
N LEU A 43 0.45 -4.17 8.79
CA LEU A 43 -0.51 -5.27 8.69
C LEU A 43 -0.89 -5.82 10.08
N SER A 44 0.07 -5.92 11.00
CA SER A 44 -0.19 -6.42 12.34
C SER A 44 -1.13 -5.54 13.16
N GLN A 45 -1.31 -4.28 12.76
CA GLN A 45 -2.18 -3.33 13.47
C GLN A 45 -3.48 -3.06 12.73
N LEU A 46 -3.65 -3.66 11.55
CA LEU A 46 -4.79 -3.33 10.68
C LEU A 46 -6.14 -3.60 11.34
N ALA A 47 -6.28 -4.75 11.98
CA ALA A 47 -7.56 -5.12 12.60
C ALA A 47 -7.98 -4.13 13.70
N GLU A 48 -7.01 -3.64 14.47
CA GLU A 48 -7.29 -2.71 15.57
C GLU A 48 -7.53 -1.29 15.10
N ARG A 49 -7.01 -0.94 13.92
CA ARG A 49 -7.01 0.44 13.43
C ARG A 49 -7.70 0.60 12.09
N ALA A 50 -8.53 -0.36 11.70
CA ALA A 50 -9.19 -0.33 10.39
C ALA A 50 -10.05 0.93 10.19
N GLU A 51 -10.59 1.51 11.26
CA GLU A 51 -11.39 2.72 11.18
C GLU A 51 -10.60 3.94 10.68
N GLU A 52 -9.27 3.86 10.67
CA GLU A 52 -8.44 4.92 10.12
C GLU A 52 -8.34 4.86 8.60
N VAL A 53 -8.80 3.76 7.99
CA VAL A 53 -8.76 3.58 6.54
C VAL A 53 -9.95 4.27 5.90
N PRO A 54 -9.76 5.04 4.80
CA PRO A 54 -10.88 5.70 4.14
C PRO A 54 -11.95 4.73 3.68
N LEU A 55 -13.22 5.08 3.90
CA LEU A 55 -14.38 4.37 3.39
C LEU A 55 -14.91 5.08 2.15
N ASP A 56 -15.67 4.36 1.35
CA ASP A 56 -16.41 4.91 0.20
C ASP A 56 -15.51 5.47 -0.90
N GLN A 57 -14.26 5.00 -0.97
CA GLN A 57 -13.36 5.32 -2.07
C GLN A 57 -12.32 4.22 -2.20
N ASP A 58 -11.75 4.08 -3.38
CA ASP A 58 -10.71 3.09 -3.61
C ASP A 58 -9.46 3.44 -2.80
N VAL A 59 -8.93 2.44 -2.12
CA VAL A 59 -7.69 2.58 -1.33
C VAL A 59 -6.66 1.61 -1.89
N TYR A 60 -5.53 2.12 -2.33
CA TYR A 60 -4.48 1.31 -2.96
C TYR A 60 -3.52 0.79 -1.89
N VAL A 61 -3.58 -0.51 -1.65
CA VAL A 61 -2.88 -1.16 -0.54
C VAL A 61 -1.54 -1.70 -1.04
N ILE A 62 -0.44 -1.25 -0.43
CA ILE A 62 0.90 -1.57 -0.91
C ILE A 62 1.77 -2.15 0.19
N CYS A 63 2.63 -3.11 -0.17
CA CYS A 63 3.69 -3.61 0.70
C CYS A 63 4.98 -3.70 -0.10
N ARG A 64 5.95 -4.55 0.32
CA ARG A 64 7.22 -4.63 -0.40
C ARG A 64 7.06 -5.26 -1.79
N SER A 65 6.35 -6.39 -1.87
CA SER A 65 6.25 -7.18 -3.10
C SER A 65 4.84 -7.66 -3.45
N GLY A 66 3.86 -7.51 -2.55
CA GLY A 66 2.46 -7.84 -2.83
C GLY A 66 1.79 -8.85 -1.92
N GLY A 67 2.54 -9.59 -1.10
CA GLY A 67 1.95 -10.63 -0.25
C GLY A 67 1.19 -10.09 0.95
N ARG A 68 1.82 -9.21 1.72
CA ARG A 68 1.16 -8.59 2.88
C ARG A 68 0.00 -7.71 2.46
N SER A 69 0.15 -6.98 1.36
CA SER A 69 -0.92 -6.12 0.85
C SER A 69 -2.11 -6.93 0.36
N LEU A 70 -1.86 -8.12 -0.22
CA LEU A 70 -2.95 -8.99 -0.63
C LEU A 70 -3.76 -9.45 0.59
N ARG A 71 -3.10 -9.80 1.68
CA ARG A 71 -3.78 -10.19 2.92
C ARG A 71 -4.57 -9.02 3.51
N ALA A 72 -4.00 -7.82 3.50
CA ALA A 72 -4.69 -6.62 3.97
C ALA A 72 -5.90 -6.32 3.09
N THR A 73 -5.76 -6.47 1.77
CA THR A 73 -6.85 -6.27 0.82
C THR A 73 -8.00 -7.23 1.10
N ALA A 74 -7.69 -8.51 1.32
CA ALA A 74 -8.71 -9.50 1.64
C ALA A 74 -9.47 -9.13 2.91
N TYR A 75 -8.74 -8.71 3.94
CA TYR A 75 -9.34 -8.30 5.20
C TYR A 75 -10.27 -7.11 5.03
N LEU A 76 -9.77 -6.06 4.38
CA LEU A 76 -10.56 -4.83 4.20
C LEU A 76 -11.80 -5.06 3.33
N ALA A 77 -11.68 -5.87 2.27
CA ALA A 77 -12.81 -6.19 1.41
C ALA A 77 -13.93 -6.87 2.19
N GLN A 78 -13.56 -7.71 3.15
CA GLN A 78 -14.54 -8.44 3.98
C GLN A 78 -15.35 -7.47 4.84
N TYR A 79 -14.79 -6.33 5.21
CA TYR A 79 -15.43 -5.37 6.11
C TYR A 79 -15.98 -4.14 5.42
N GLY A 80 -16.21 -4.21 4.11
CA GLY A 80 -16.95 -3.17 3.38
C GLY A 80 -16.12 -2.03 2.85
N TYR A 81 -14.78 -2.13 2.92
CA TYR A 81 -13.90 -1.17 2.28
C TYR A 81 -13.74 -1.49 0.79
N ASP A 82 -13.17 -0.57 0.04
CA ASP A 82 -12.89 -0.75 -1.38
C ASP A 82 -11.38 -0.78 -1.63
N PRO A 83 -10.68 -1.83 -1.15
CA PRO A 83 -9.24 -1.93 -1.32
C PRO A 83 -8.87 -2.44 -2.70
N VAL A 84 -7.71 -1.97 -3.19
CA VAL A 84 -7.12 -2.46 -4.44
C VAL A 84 -5.69 -2.88 -4.12
N ASN A 85 -5.34 -4.14 -4.37
CA ASN A 85 -4.00 -4.63 -4.10
C ASN A 85 -3.03 -4.10 -5.16
N VAL A 86 -1.91 -3.51 -4.73
CA VAL A 86 -0.90 -3.02 -5.67
C VAL A 86 0.08 -4.13 -6.00
N LEU A 87 0.05 -4.60 -7.23
CA LEU A 87 0.90 -5.68 -7.71
C LEU A 87 2.36 -5.23 -7.74
N GLY A 88 3.24 -6.07 -7.23
CA GLY A 88 4.68 -5.78 -7.19
C GLY A 88 5.12 -4.82 -6.10
N GLY A 89 4.19 -4.13 -5.47
CA GLY A 89 4.46 -3.29 -4.29
C GLY A 89 5.53 -2.22 -4.49
N MET A 90 6.21 -1.89 -3.38
CA MET A 90 7.24 -0.85 -3.38
C MET A 90 8.43 -1.21 -4.27
N GLY A 91 8.70 -2.51 -4.47
CA GLY A 91 9.73 -2.93 -5.41
C GLY A 91 9.42 -2.46 -6.82
N ALA A 92 8.18 -2.70 -7.29
CA ALA A 92 7.75 -2.26 -8.61
C ALA A 92 7.70 -0.73 -8.70
N TRP A 93 7.28 -0.07 -7.62
CA TRP A 93 7.24 1.39 -7.56
C TRP A 93 8.63 1.98 -7.80
N ALA A 94 9.63 1.48 -7.07
CA ALA A 94 11.00 1.94 -7.21
C ALA A 94 11.59 1.61 -8.59
N ASP A 95 11.31 0.41 -9.10
CA ASP A 95 11.79 -0.01 -10.43
C ASP A 95 11.22 0.86 -11.54
N ALA A 96 10.03 1.42 -11.33
CA ALA A 96 9.42 2.34 -12.28
C ALA A 96 9.98 3.77 -12.16
N GLY A 97 10.91 3.99 -11.24
CA GLY A 97 11.53 5.30 -11.05
C GLY A 97 10.63 6.31 -10.36
N LYS A 98 9.59 5.85 -9.67
CA LYS A 98 8.63 6.75 -9.02
C LYS A 98 9.21 7.27 -7.69
N PRO A 99 8.83 8.49 -7.28
CA PRO A 99 9.47 9.14 -6.13
C PRO A 99 9.10 8.51 -4.80
N ILE A 100 10.07 8.48 -3.90
CA ILE A 100 9.88 8.06 -2.51
C ILE A 100 10.59 9.05 -1.60
N VAL A 101 10.16 9.13 -0.35
CA VAL A 101 10.76 9.98 0.67
C VAL A 101 11.15 9.14 1.88
N SER A 102 12.13 9.59 2.66
CA SER A 102 12.56 8.87 3.86
C SER A 102 12.33 9.71 5.11
N GLU A 103 12.27 9.02 6.25
CA GLU A 103 12.15 9.65 7.57
C GLU A 103 13.48 9.63 8.30
N THR A 104 14.54 9.10 7.69
CA THR A 104 15.83 8.89 8.38
C THR A 104 16.81 10.03 8.21
N GLY A 105 16.55 10.96 7.29
CA GLY A 105 17.52 11.97 6.92
C GLY A 105 18.54 11.50 5.88
N GLU A 106 18.49 10.24 5.51
CA GLU A 106 19.32 9.66 4.46
C GLU A 106 18.50 9.54 3.17
N ALA A 107 19.19 9.20 2.07
CA ALA A 107 18.50 9.00 0.80
C ALA A 107 17.44 7.89 0.95
N ALA A 108 16.26 8.14 0.38
CA ALA A 108 15.17 7.18 0.45
C ALA A 108 15.50 5.92 -0.35
N ARG A 109 15.12 4.77 0.20
CA ARG A 109 15.34 3.48 -0.45
C ARG A 109 14.27 2.48 -0.01
N VAL A 110 14.07 1.46 -0.82
CA VAL A 110 13.15 0.37 -0.50
C VAL A 110 13.98 -0.79 0.07
N LEU A 111 13.69 -1.14 1.32
CA LEU A 111 14.37 -2.25 1.98
C LEU A 111 13.95 -3.58 1.37
#